data_2dbd9624ba8fad4e60583a8a52f87fce
#
_entry.id   2dbd9624ba8fad4e60583a8a52f87fce
#
_cell.length_a   1.000
_cell.length_b   1.000
_cell.length_c   1.000
_cell.angle_alpha   90.00
_cell.angle_beta   90.00
_cell.angle_gamma   90.00
#
_symmetry.space_group_name_H-M   'P 1'
#
loop_
_entity.id
_entity.type
_entity.pdbx_description
1 polymer ?
#
loop_
_entity_poly.entity_id
_entity_poly.type
_entity_poly.pdbx_seq_one_letter_code
_entity_poly.pdbx_strand_id
1 'polypeptide(L)'
;SACLVGSEMCIRDSSGKLDPVIGRDKEIQRVIQILSRRTKNNPCLIGEPGVGKTAIAEGIAQRIVEGKVPAKIAQKEVYMLDLTGLVAGTQFRGQFESRVKGLVEDVKKHGNVILFIDEVHTLVGVGDSEGSMNAANILKPALSRGEIQVIGATTFNEYRKNIEKDGALERRFQKVVVEPTTEEETLAILNNIKEKYEAHHNVTYTPEALTACVRLTERYMTDRNFPDKAIDALDEAGSRVHITNIVVPKEIEALEEEIEETSASKFKAAQEQDFEKAAGYRDREQQLRNCLLYTSPSPRDRQK
;
A
#
# COMPACT_ATOMS: atom_id res chain seq x y z
N SER A 1 12.55 -18.37 -11.82
CA SER A 1 12.01 -18.19 -10.45
C SER A 1 12.70 -17.09 -9.63
N ALA A 2 13.93 -16.68 -9.97
CA ALA A 2 14.64 -15.63 -9.23
C ALA A 2 14.11 -14.20 -9.50
N CYS A 3 13.50 -13.93 -10.66
CA CYS A 3 12.95 -12.61 -11.00
C CYS A 3 11.55 -12.36 -10.40
N LEU A 4 10.75 -13.42 -10.20
CA LEU A 4 9.45 -13.31 -9.52
C LEU A 4 9.59 -13.18 -7.99
N VAL A 5 10.71 -13.61 -7.42
CA VAL A 5 11.01 -13.52 -5.97
C VAL A 5 11.44 -12.11 -5.54
N GLY A 6 11.84 -11.25 -6.49
CA GLY A 6 12.21 -9.86 -6.22
C GLY A 6 11.08 -8.83 -6.48
N SER A 7 9.98 -9.22 -7.11
CA SER A 7 8.76 -8.42 -7.24
C SER A 7 7.76 -8.93 -6.19
N GLU A 8 7.89 -8.45 -4.96
CA GLU A 8 6.99 -8.80 -3.89
C GLU A 8 5.57 -8.33 -4.22
N MET A 9 4.71 -9.21 -4.45
CA MET A 9 3.37 -9.42 -3.93
C MET A 9 2.58 -10.27 -4.90
N CYS A 10 2.65 -11.58 -4.70
CA CYS A 10 1.52 -12.41 -5.12
C CYS A 10 0.31 -11.90 -4.33
N ILE A 11 -0.62 -11.22 -5.01
CA ILE A 11 -1.92 -10.89 -4.43
C ILE A 11 -2.68 -12.21 -4.30
N ARG A 12 -2.25 -13.06 -3.39
CA ARG A 12 -2.88 -14.33 -3.07
C ARG A 12 -3.38 -14.23 -1.65
N ASP A 13 -4.66 -13.99 -1.50
CA ASP A 13 -5.30 -14.00 -0.18
C ASP A 13 -5.53 -15.44 0.32
N SER A 14 -4.46 -16.24 0.33
CA SER A 14 -4.49 -17.54 1.02
C SER A 14 -4.42 -17.40 2.54
N SER A 15 -4.18 -16.19 3.05
CA SER A 15 -4.01 -15.90 4.48
C SER A 15 -5.10 -15.00 5.08
N GLY A 16 -6.13 -14.58 4.31
CA GLY A 16 -7.20 -13.71 4.78
C GLY A 16 -6.74 -12.30 5.18
N LYS A 17 -5.63 -11.83 4.62
CA LYS A 17 -5.03 -10.53 4.97
C LYS A 17 -5.59 -9.36 4.17
N LEU A 18 -6.21 -9.63 3.02
CA LEU A 18 -6.81 -8.59 2.18
C LEU A 18 -8.18 -8.17 2.72
N ASP A 19 -8.48 -6.90 2.59
CA ASP A 19 -9.81 -6.38 2.91
C ASP A 19 -10.82 -6.82 1.85
N PRO A 20 -12.05 -7.22 2.25
CA PRO A 20 -13.09 -7.51 1.29
C PRO A 20 -13.42 -6.23 0.49
N VAL A 21 -13.42 -6.36 -0.82
CA VAL A 21 -13.68 -5.25 -1.74
C VAL A 21 -15.18 -5.03 -1.85
N ILE A 22 -15.64 -3.84 -1.46
CA ILE A 22 -17.04 -3.43 -1.44
C ILE A 22 -17.34 -2.45 -2.58
N GLY A 23 -18.52 -2.58 -3.20
CA GLY A 23 -19.03 -1.61 -4.18
C GLY A 23 -18.37 -1.68 -5.56
N ARG A 24 -17.53 -2.69 -5.83
CA ARG A 24 -16.79 -2.83 -7.10
C ARG A 24 -17.16 -4.08 -7.91
N ASP A 25 -18.29 -4.67 -7.63
CA ASP A 25 -18.72 -5.92 -8.27
C ASP A 25 -18.84 -5.80 -9.78
N LYS A 26 -19.37 -4.67 -10.29
CA LYS A 26 -19.55 -4.42 -11.73
C LYS A 26 -18.21 -4.36 -12.45
N GLU A 27 -17.28 -3.59 -11.90
CA GLU A 27 -15.92 -3.42 -12.47
C GLU A 27 -15.15 -4.74 -12.41
N ILE A 28 -15.19 -5.46 -11.30
CA ILE A 28 -14.55 -6.77 -11.13
C ILE A 28 -15.12 -7.77 -12.14
N GLN A 29 -16.44 -7.86 -12.28
CA GLN A 29 -17.06 -8.73 -13.29
C GLN A 29 -16.64 -8.35 -14.71
N ARG A 30 -16.57 -7.05 -15.01
CA ARG A 30 -16.13 -6.56 -16.31
C ARG A 30 -14.69 -6.95 -16.60
N VAL A 31 -13.79 -6.81 -15.63
CA VAL A 31 -12.39 -7.22 -15.75
C VAL A 31 -12.30 -8.75 -15.99
N ILE A 32 -13.03 -9.56 -15.23
CA ILE A 32 -13.09 -11.02 -15.40
C ILE A 32 -13.56 -11.40 -16.81
N GLN A 33 -14.59 -10.72 -17.33
CA GLN A 33 -15.05 -10.92 -18.70
C GLN A 33 -13.95 -10.60 -19.72
N ILE A 34 -13.23 -9.49 -19.55
CA ILE A 34 -12.16 -9.08 -20.45
C ILE A 34 -11.01 -10.09 -20.41
N LEU A 35 -10.55 -10.51 -19.22
CA LEU A 35 -9.50 -11.51 -19.06
C LEU A 35 -9.85 -12.86 -19.73
N SER A 36 -11.14 -13.18 -19.81
CA SER A 36 -11.63 -14.41 -20.44
C SER A 36 -11.70 -14.35 -21.98
N ARG A 37 -11.55 -13.16 -22.60
CA ARG A 37 -11.61 -12.98 -24.07
C ARG A 37 -10.44 -13.65 -24.78
N ARG A 38 -10.60 -13.86 -26.07
CA ARG A 38 -9.54 -14.39 -26.95
C ARG A 38 -8.58 -13.27 -27.38
N THR A 39 -9.11 -12.08 -27.62
CA THR A 39 -8.36 -10.89 -28.06
C THR A 39 -8.77 -9.71 -27.21
N LYS A 40 -7.93 -8.69 -27.11
CA LYS A 40 -8.14 -7.53 -26.20
C LYS A 40 -8.45 -7.99 -24.77
N ASN A 41 -7.64 -8.94 -24.29
CA ASN A 41 -7.83 -9.61 -23.00
C ASN A 41 -7.04 -8.97 -21.86
N ASN A 42 -6.52 -7.77 -22.05
CA ASN A 42 -5.86 -6.98 -21.02
C ASN A 42 -6.77 -5.81 -20.63
N PRO A 43 -7.42 -5.86 -19.46
CA PRO A 43 -8.18 -4.72 -18.95
C PRO A 43 -7.24 -3.57 -18.55
N CYS A 44 -7.68 -2.34 -18.80
CA CYS A 44 -7.04 -1.14 -18.30
C CYS A 44 -8.05 -0.37 -17.45
N LEU A 45 -7.80 -0.32 -16.14
CA LEU A 45 -8.57 0.43 -15.17
C LEU A 45 -8.24 1.92 -15.31
N ILE A 46 -9.22 2.71 -15.68
CA ILE A 46 -9.05 4.13 -15.93
C ILE A 46 -9.91 4.91 -14.94
N GLY A 47 -9.28 5.75 -14.13
CA GLY A 47 -9.97 6.57 -13.14
C GLY A 47 -9.02 7.51 -12.45
N GLU A 48 -9.56 8.49 -11.77
CA GLU A 48 -8.80 9.46 -11.00
C GLU A 48 -7.99 8.78 -9.87
N PRO A 49 -6.96 9.44 -9.34
CA PRO A 49 -6.24 8.94 -8.16
C PRO A 49 -7.20 8.75 -6.97
N GLY A 50 -6.97 7.72 -6.17
CA GLY A 50 -7.75 7.47 -4.95
C GLY A 50 -9.12 6.81 -5.14
N VAL A 51 -9.53 6.46 -6.39
CA VAL A 51 -10.83 5.78 -6.62
C VAL A 51 -10.82 4.27 -6.32
N GLY A 52 -9.69 3.70 -5.91
CA GLY A 52 -9.59 2.28 -5.54
C GLY A 52 -9.32 1.33 -6.71
N LYS A 53 -8.51 1.73 -7.72
CA LYS A 53 -8.12 0.86 -8.84
C LYS A 53 -7.36 -0.40 -8.38
N THR A 54 -6.49 -0.26 -7.40
CA THR A 54 -5.72 -1.37 -6.82
C THR A 54 -6.63 -2.36 -6.09
N ALA A 55 -7.64 -1.87 -5.35
CA ALA A 55 -8.62 -2.70 -4.68
C ALA A 55 -9.39 -3.63 -5.65
N ILE A 56 -9.62 -3.19 -6.90
CA ILE A 56 -10.24 -4.05 -7.91
C ILE A 56 -9.34 -5.24 -8.25
N ALA A 57 -8.02 -5.04 -8.35
CA ALA A 57 -7.09 -6.15 -8.59
C ALA A 57 -7.04 -7.13 -7.42
N GLU A 58 -7.10 -6.64 -6.20
CA GLU A 58 -7.22 -7.45 -4.97
C GLU A 58 -8.53 -8.25 -4.95
N GLY A 59 -9.64 -7.60 -5.29
CA GLY A 59 -10.95 -8.26 -5.38
C GLY A 59 -11.01 -9.36 -6.45
N ILE A 60 -10.26 -9.21 -7.56
CA ILE A 60 -10.11 -10.28 -8.56
C ILE A 60 -9.34 -11.45 -7.97
N ALA A 61 -8.24 -11.19 -7.28
CA ALA A 61 -7.45 -12.23 -6.61
C ALA A 61 -8.28 -12.99 -5.57
N GLN A 62 -9.07 -12.30 -4.75
CA GLN A 62 -10.01 -12.92 -3.81
C GLN A 62 -11.01 -13.83 -4.52
N ARG A 63 -11.65 -13.36 -5.60
CA ARG A 63 -12.62 -14.19 -6.36
C ARG A 63 -11.99 -15.41 -7.03
N ILE A 64 -10.71 -15.31 -7.44
CA ILE A 64 -9.96 -16.45 -7.96
C ILE A 64 -9.79 -17.51 -6.85
N VAL A 65 -9.38 -17.10 -5.65
CA VAL A 65 -9.19 -17.98 -4.49
C VAL A 65 -10.53 -18.61 -4.05
N GLU A 66 -11.62 -17.84 -4.05
CA GLU A 66 -12.97 -18.31 -3.73
C GLU A 66 -13.58 -19.21 -4.81
N GLY A 67 -12.93 -19.36 -5.96
CA GLY A 67 -13.47 -20.14 -7.08
C GLY A 67 -14.67 -19.50 -7.80
N LYS A 68 -14.95 -18.20 -7.55
CA LYS A 68 -16.08 -17.45 -8.14
C LYS A 68 -15.71 -16.83 -9.50
N VAL A 69 -14.95 -17.55 -10.30
CA VAL A 69 -14.45 -17.11 -11.61
C VAL A 69 -14.57 -18.22 -12.65
N PRO A 70 -14.63 -17.88 -13.96
CA PRO A 70 -14.65 -18.89 -15.03
C PRO A 70 -13.40 -19.80 -14.98
N ALA A 71 -13.56 -21.05 -15.40
CA ALA A 71 -12.50 -22.07 -15.40
C ALA A 71 -11.18 -21.60 -16.07
N LYS A 72 -11.28 -20.74 -17.08
CA LYS A 72 -10.13 -20.20 -17.81
C LYS A 72 -9.16 -19.39 -16.95
N ILE A 73 -9.67 -18.74 -15.89
CA ILE A 73 -8.87 -17.89 -15.00
C ILE A 73 -8.81 -18.44 -13.57
N ALA A 74 -9.50 -19.55 -13.27
CA ALA A 74 -9.54 -20.14 -11.93
C ALA A 74 -8.17 -20.60 -11.41
N GLN A 75 -7.24 -20.92 -12.30
CA GLN A 75 -5.88 -21.31 -11.92
C GLN A 75 -4.85 -20.18 -12.09
N LYS A 76 -5.32 -18.96 -12.40
CA LYS A 76 -4.43 -17.83 -12.55
C LYS A 76 -4.06 -17.23 -11.19
N GLU A 77 -2.88 -16.64 -11.14
CA GLU A 77 -2.34 -15.90 -10.00
C GLU A 77 -2.11 -14.46 -10.41
N VAL A 78 -2.49 -13.52 -9.55
CA VAL A 78 -2.31 -12.08 -9.80
C VAL A 78 -1.06 -11.61 -9.06
N TYR A 79 -0.12 -11.02 -9.79
CA TYR A 79 1.10 -10.44 -9.25
C TYR A 79 1.13 -8.94 -9.49
N MET A 80 1.40 -8.17 -8.44
CA MET A 80 1.67 -6.74 -8.58
C MET A 80 3.11 -6.54 -9.07
N LEU A 81 3.25 -5.80 -10.16
CA LEU A 81 4.55 -5.45 -10.70
C LEU A 81 4.94 -4.03 -10.26
N ASP A 82 5.92 -3.94 -9.37
CA ASP A 82 6.55 -2.68 -9.01
C ASP A 82 7.68 -2.35 -10.01
N LEU A 83 7.38 -1.44 -10.93
CA LEU A 83 8.34 -0.96 -11.91
C LEU A 83 9.47 -0.14 -11.26
N THR A 84 9.18 0.57 -10.17
CA THR A 84 10.15 1.38 -9.45
C THR A 84 11.18 0.49 -8.76
N GLY A 85 10.73 -0.58 -8.12
CA GLY A 85 11.59 -1.59 -7.50
C GLY A 85 12.48 -2.32 -8.52
N LEU A 86 11.98 -2.54 -9.74
CA LEU A 86 12.79 -3.14 -10.83
C LEU A 86 13.96 -2.24 -11.27
N VAL A 87 13.79 -0.93 -11.21
CA VAL A 87 14.85 0.06 -11.52
C VAL A 87 15.83 0.19 -10.34
N ALA A 88 15.36 0.03 -9.11
CA ALA A 88 16.18 0.17 -7.92
C ALA A 88 17.35 -0.83 -7.93
N GLY A 89 18.55 -0.31 -7.68
CA GLY A 89 19.79 -1.13 -7.68
C GLY A 89 20.34 -1.49 -9.06
N THR A 90 19.78 -0.95 -10.16
CA THR A 90 20.39 -1.08 -11.49
C THR A 90 21.22 0.16 -11.80
N GLN A 91 22.55 0.00 -11.85
CA GLN A 91 23.46 1.10 -12.22
C GLN A 91 23.59 1.27 -13.75
N PHE A 92 23.24 0.24 -14.52
CA PHE A 92 23.39 0.23 -15.96
C PHE A 92 22.08 -0.19 -16.66
N ARG A 93 21.77 0.49 -17.76
CA ARG A 93 20.59 0.22 -18.62
C ARG A 93 20.42 -1.26 -18.98
N GLY A 94 21.51 -1.96 -19.32
CA GLY A 94 21.48 -3.37 -19.70
C GLY A 94 21.02 -4.31 -18.58
N GLN A 95 21.27 -3.97 -17.31
CA GLN A 95 20.80 -4.78 -16.18
C GLN A 95 19.29 -4.72 -16.02
N PHE A 96 18.71 -3.52 -16.15
CA PHE A 96 17.25 -3.35 -16.13
C PHE A 96 16.57 -4.10 -17.28
N GLU A 97 17.06 -3.93 -18.50
CA GLU A 97 16.52 -4.64 -19.68
C GLU A 97 16.59 -6.16 -19.49
N SER A 98 17.69 -6.67 -18.94
CA SER A 98 17.86 -8.10 -18.65
C SER A 98 16.86 -8.59 -17.58
N ARG A 99 16.59 -7.81 -16.52
CA ARG A 99 15.60 -8.15 -15.49
C ARG A 99 14.20 -8.20 -16.07
N VAL A 100 13.80 -7.19 -16.85
CA VAL A 100 12.47 -7.17 -17.48
C VAL A 100 12.30 -8.32 -18.49
N LYS A 101 13.34 -8.66 -19.27
CA LYS A 101 13.31 -9.83 -20.14
C LYS A 101 13.17 -11.12 -19.37
N GLY A 102 13.94 -11.30 -18.29
CA GLY A 102 13.84 -12.46 -17.40
C GLY A 102 12.44 -12.60 -16.81
N LEU A 103 11.84 -11.50 -16.33
CA LEU A 103 10.46 -11.49 -15.84
C LEU A 103 9.46 -11.97 -16.90
N VAL A 104 9.55 -11.44 -18.12
CA VAL A 104 8.66 -11.83 -19.21
C VAL A 104 8.82 -13.31 -19.56
N GLU A 105 10.04 -13.84 -19.57
CA GLU A 105 10.30 -15.25 -19.82
C GLU A 105 9.76 -16.14 -18.69
N ASP A 106 9.91 -15.74 -17.44
CA ASP A 106 9.36 -16.46 -16.28
C ASP A 106 7.83 -16.49 -16.32
N VAL A 107 7.17 -15.34 -16.59
CA VAL A 107 5.71 -15.25 -16.75
C VAL A 107 5.22 -16.16 -17.87
N LYS A 108 5.93 -16.23 -19.01
CA LYS A 108 5.60 -17.12 -20.12
C LYS A 108 5.73 -18.59 -19.74
N LYS A 109 6.78 -18.96 -19.03
CA LYS A 109 7.02 -20.35 -18.59
C LYS A 109 5.94 -20.84 -17.63
N HIS A 110 5.54 -19.99 -16.67
CA HIS A 110 4.50 -20.34 -15.70
C HIS A 110 3.09 -20.38 -16.34
N GLY A 111 2.82 -19.49 -17.29
CA GLY A 111 1.58 -19.50 -18.10
C GLY A 111 0.29 -19.16 -17.32
N ASN A 112 0.31 -19.20 -15.99
CA ASN A 112 -0.83 -18.94 -15.11
C ASN A 112 -0.80 -17.57 -14.42
N VAL A 113 0.10 -16.68 -14.83
CA VAL A 113 0.32 -15.36 -14.21
C VAL A 113 -0.49 -14.29 -14.93
N ILE A 114 -1.11 -13.40 -14.13
CA ILE A 114 -1.67 -12.11 -14.53
C ILE A 114 -0.85 -11.04 -13.82
N LEU A 115 -0.28 -10.09 -14.55
CA LEU A 115 0.46 -8.98 -13.97
C LEU A 115 -0.48 -7.80 -13.75
N PHE A 116 -0.56 -7.28 -12.54
CA PHE A 116 -1.14 -5.97 -12.26
C PHE A 116 -0.04 -4.92 -12.31
N ILE A 117 -0.23 -3.89 -13.13
CA ILE A 117 0.72 -2.81 -13.30
C ILE A 117 -0.01 -1.51 -12.98
N ASP A 118 0.33 -0.93 -11.83
CA ASP A 118 -0.14 0.42 -11.53
C ASP A 118 0.66 1.44 -12.36
N GLU A 119 0.02 2.55 -12.66
CA GLU A 119 0.59 3.58 -13.56
C GLU A 119 1.13 3.00 -14.87
N VAL A 120 0.37 2.12 -15.52
CA VAL A 120 0.79 1.40 -16.74
C VAL A 120 1.26 2.34 -17.87
N HIS A 121 0.90 3.63 -17.81
CA HIS A 121 1.38 4.66 -18.72
C HIS A 121 2.90 4.87 -18.62
N THR A 122 3.51 4.59 -17.49
CA THR A 122 4.96 4.69 -17.30
C THR A 122 5.73 3.72 -18.22
N LEU A 123 5.10 2.63 -18.62
CA LEU A 123 5.66 1.71 -19.63
C LEU A 123 5.80 2.35 -21.01
N VAL A 124 5.03 3.39 -21.31
CA VAL A 124 4.90 3.95 -22.66
C VAL A 124 5.46 5.36 -22.77
N GLY A 125 5.40 6.13 -21.69
CA GLY A 125 5.50 7.59 -21.70
C GLY A 125 6.88 8.19 -21.57
N VAL A 126 7.94 7.41 -21.49
CA VAL A 126 9.29 7.97 -21.27
C VAL A 126 10.14 7.80 -22.53
N GLY A 127 9.80 8.56 -23.57
CA GLY A 127 10.38 8.43 -24.92
C GLY A 127 11.33 9.53 -25.37
N ASP A 128 11.49 10.66 -24.66
CA ASP A 128 12.20 11.83 -25.20
C ASP A 128 13.36 12.36 -24.36
N SER A 129 13.71 11.73 -23.26
CA SER A 129 14.96 12.06 -22.56
C SER A 129 16.01 10.99 -22.80
N GLU A 130 17.15 11.41 -23.32
CA GLU A 130 18.37 10.57 -23.44
C GLU A 130 18.67 9.95 -22.06
N GLY A 131 18.39 8.65 -21.93
CA GLY A 131 18.65 7.89 -20.69
C GLY A 131 17.42 7.19 -20.08
N SER A 132 16.20 7.39 -20.58
CA SER A 132 15.03 6.71 -20.02
C SER A 132 15.02 5.22 -20.33
N MET A 133 14.87 4.41 -19.28
CA MET A 133 14.82 2.96 -19.35
C MET A 133 13.46 2.51 -19.93
N ASN A 134 13.47 2.06 -21.19
CA ASN A 134 12.24 1.69 -21.90
C ASN A 134 11.83 0.24 -21.62
N ALA A 135 11.17 -0.02 -20.48
CA ALA A 135 10.46 -1.29 -20.25
C ALA A 135 9.40 -1.57 -21.34
N ALA A 136 8.84 -0.51 -21.91
CA ALA A 136 7.89 -0.58 -23.02
C ALA A 136 8.40 -1.39 -24.21
N ASN A 137 9.64 -1.19 -24.62
CA ASN A 137 10.20 -1.88 -25.79
C ASN A 137 10.32 -3.40 -25.60
N ILE A 138 10.33 -3.87 -24.34
CA ILE A 138 10.40 -5.29 -23.99
C ILE A 138 9.00 -5.87 -23.78
N LEU A 139 8.14 -5.15 -23.07
CA LEU A 139 6.78 -5.59 -22.73
C LEU A 139 5.80 -5.48 -23.92
N LYS A 140 5.92 -4.43 -24.76
CA LYS A 140 5.07 -4.25 -25.96
C LYS A 140 5.03 -5.47 -26.88
N PRO A 141 6.16 -6.07 -27.28
CA PRO A 141 6.13 -7.27 -28.14
C PRO A 141 5.41 -8.44 -27.46
N ALA A 142 5.65 -8.67 -26.17
CA ALA A 142 5.01 -9.75 -25.41
C ALA A 142 3.50 -9.54 -25.27
N LEU A 143 3.06 -8.31 -24.96
CA LEU A 143 1.65 -7.92 -24.96
C LEU A 143 1.01 -8.03 -26.35
N SER A 144 1.72 -7.57 -27.40
CA SER A 144 1.22 -7.60 -28.77
C SER A 144 1.02 -9.03 -29.29
N ARG A 145 1.86 -9.96 -28.85
CA ARG A 145 1.74 -11.39 -29.20
C ARG A 145 0.76 -12.15 -28.31
N GLY A 146 0.27 -11.52 -27.22
CA GLY A 146 -0.60 -12.17 -26.24
C GLY A 146 0.11 -13.24 -25.39
N GLU A 147 1.42 -13.10 -25.21
CA GLU A 147 2.26 -14.02 -24.44
C GLU A 147 2.13 -13.81 -22.95
N ILE A 148 1.71 -12.62 -22.54
CA ILE A 148 1.45 -12.22 -21.15
C ILE A 148 0.06 -11.58 -21.03
N GLN A 149 -0.56 -11.73 -19.86
CA GLN A 149 -1.80 -11.03 -19.50
C GLN A 149 -1.51 -9.96 -18.45
N VAL A 150 -2.07 -8.77 -18.69
CA VAL A 150 -1.85 -7.60 -17.83
C VAL A 150 -3.18 -6.94 -17.46
N ILE A 151 -3.30 -6.53 -16.21
CA ILE A 151 -4.29 -5.57 -15.74
C ILE A 151 -3.54 -4.26 -15.53
N GLY A 152 -3.80 -3.25 -16.34
CA GLY A 152 -3.20 -1.94 -16.17
C GLY A 152 -4.10 -1.02 -15.35
N ALA A 153 -3.51 -0.11 -14.58
CA ALA A 153 -4.22 0.99 -13.94
C ALA A 153 -3.58 2.33 -14.35
N THR A 154 -4.40 3.35 -14.61
CA THR A 154 -3.93 4.69 -15.01
C THR A 154 -5.03 5.74 -14.85
N THR A 155 -4.69 7.00 -15.10
CA THR A 155 -5.66 8.10 -15.19
C THR A 155 -6.18 8.28 -16.61
N PHE A 156 -7.28 9.04 -16.76
CA PHE A 156 -7.85 9.36 -18.09
C PHE A 156 -6.86 10.12 -18.98
N ASN A 157 -6.17 11.10 -18.41
CA ASN A 157 -5.23 11.94 -19.14
C ASN A 157 -4.03 11.13 -19.65
N GLU A 158 -3.45 10.31 -18.78
CA GLU A 158 -2.30 9.49 -19.13
C GLU A 158 -2.67 8.38 -20.13
N TYR A 159 -3.87 7.80 -20.01
CA TYR A 159 -4.35 6.82 -20.98
C TYR A 159 -4.42 7.41 -22.39
N ARG A 160 -5.05 8.59 -22.53
CA ARG A 160 -5.17 9.29 -23.83
C ARG A 160 -3.82 9.70 -24.39
N LYS A 161 -2.93 10.18 -23.53
CA LYS A 161 -1.61 10.68 -23.94
C LYS A 161 -0.67 9.56 -24.42
N ASN A 162 -0.68 8.44 -23.72
CA ASN A 162 0.37 7.41 -23.84
C ASN A 162 -0.14 6.11 -24.51
N ILE A 163 -1.32 5.60 -24.13
CA ILE A 163 -1.80 4.29 -24.58
C ILE A 163 -2.67 4.41 -25.83
N GLU A 164 -3.57 5.37 -25.89
CA GLU A 164 -4.50 5.54 -27.01
C GLU A 164 -3.79 5.94 -28.32
N LYS A 165 -2.69 6.67 -28.21
CA LYS A 165 -1.85 7.05 -29.36
C LYS A 165 -1.01 5.90 -29.90
N ASP A 166 -0.78 4.86 -29.11
CA ASP A 166 -0.02 3.69 -29.51
C ASP A 166 -0.95 2.59 -30.03
N GLY A 167 -1.10 2.50 -31.34
CA GLY A 167 -2.02 1.55 -31.96
C GLY A 167 -1.72 0.07 -31.68
N ALA A 168 -0.52 -0.28 -31.23
CA ALA A 168 -0.18 -1.64 -30.83
C ALA A 168 -0.77 -1.96 -29.44
N LEU A 169 -0.74 -1.03 -28.51
CA LEU A 169 -1.28 -1.17 -27.16
C LEU A 169 -2.80 -0.98 -27.16
N GLU A 170 -3.33 0.01 -27.86
CA GLU A 170 -4.77 0.24 -27.98
C GLU A 170 -5.53 -1.01 -28.42
N ARG A 171 -4.97 -1.77 -29.37
CA ARG A 171 -5.58 -3.02 -29.84
C ARG A 171 -5.54 -4.15 -28.81
N ARG A 172 -4.76 -4.03 -27.75
CA ARG A 172 -4.57 -5.06 -26.72
C ARG A 172 -5.25 -4.75 -25.42
N PHE A 173 -5.36 -3.47 -25.08
CA PHE A 173 -6.05 -3.03 -23.88
C PHE A 173 -7.55 -2.79 -24.13
N GLN A 174 -8.34 -3.10 -23.12
CA GLN A 174 -9.77 -2.78 -23.04
C GLN A 174 -10.03 -1.86 -21.87
N LYS A 175 -10.61 -0.70 -22.15
CA LYS A 175 -10.95 0.31 -21.12
C LYS A 175 -11.99 -0.23 -20.15
N VAL A 176 -11.75 -0.01 -18.87
CA VAL A 176 -12.70 -0.17 -17.76
C VAL A 176 -12.65 1.12 -16.95
N VAL A 177 -13.73 1.88 -16.99
CA VAL A 177 -13.82 3.12 -16.24
C VAL A 177 -14.13 2.80 -14.78
N VAL A 178 -13.38 3.43 -13.88
CA VAL A 178 -13.54 3.32 -12.43
C VAL A 178 -13.91 4.70 -11.90
N GLU A 179 -15.17 4.86 -11.54
CA GLU A 179 -15.69 6.11 -10.98
C GLU A 179 -15.45 6.18 -9.46
N PRO A 180 -15.41 7.38 -8.86
CA PRO A 180 -15.40 7.52 -7.41
C PRO A 180 -16.61 6.81 -6.80
N THR A 181 -16.46 6.28 -5.58
CA THR A 181 -17.57 5.67 -4.84
C THR A 181 -18.54 6.74 -4.36
N THR A 182 -19.81 6.35 -4.19
CA THR A 182 -20.83 7.19 -3.56
C THR A 182 -20.57 7.34 -2.06
N GLU A 183 -21.24 8.30 -1.40
CA GLU A 183 -21.16 8.46 0.07
C GLU A 183 -21.59 7.17 0.78
N GLU A 184 -22.66 6.52 0.31
CA GLU A 184 -23.18 5.28 0.89
C GLU A 184 -22.21 4.11 0.75
N GLU A 185 -21.64 3.94 -0.45
CA GLU A 185 -20.61 2.93 -0.70
C GLU A 185 -19.34 3.19 0.13
N THR A 186 -18.93 4.46 0.24
CA THR A 186 -17.78 4.86 1.03
C THR A 186 -18.00 4.56 2.51
N LEU A 187 -19.20 4.86 3.05
CA LEU A 187 -19.54 4.54 4.43
C LEU A 187 -19.52 3.02 4.68
N ALA A 188 -20.00 2.23 3.73
CA ALA A 188 -19.94 0.76 3.80
C ALA A 188 -18.49 0.27 3.80
N ILE A 189 -17.60 0.87 2.99
CA ILE A 189 -16.17 0.57 2.99
C ILE A 189 -15.56 0.89 4.36
N LEU A 190 -15.78 2.11 4.90
CA LEU A 190 -15.26 2.50 6.21
C LEU A 190 -15.72 1.55 7.33
N ASN A 191 -16.99 1.16 7.33
CA ASN A 191 -17.51 0.19 8.31
C ASN A 191 -16.80 -1.17 8.24
N ASN A 192 -16.37 -1.57 7.06
CA ASN A 192 -15.70 -2.86 6.86
C ASN A 192 -14.23 -2.85 7.29
N ILE A 193 -13.54 -1.72 7.07
CA ILE A 193 -12.12 -1.60 7.40
C ILE A 193 -11.86 -1.07 8.81
N LYS A 194 -12.88 -0.51 9.49
CA LYS A 194 -12.74 0.17 10.79
C LYS A 194 -12.00 -0.66 11.83
N GLU A 195 -12.29 -1.97 11.92
CA GLU A 195 -11.70 -2.84 12.94
C GLU A 195 -10.18 -2.92 12.83
N LYS A 196 -9.63 -2.87 11.61
CA LYS A 196 -8.18 -2.86 11.39
C LYS A 196 -7.55 -1.55 11.86
N TYR A 197 -8.22 -0.42 11.59
CA TYR A 197 -7.77 0.91 12.05
C TYR A 197 -7.94 1.07 13.56
N GLU A 198 -9.03 0.54 14.14
CA GLU A 198 -9.23 0.49 15.59
C GLU A 198 -8.11 -0.28 16.28
N ALA A 199 -7.74 -1.45 15.75
CA ALA A 199 -6.64 -2.25 16.28
C ALA A 199 -5.28 -1.57 16.09
N HIS A 200 -5.06 -0.87 14.96
CA HIS A 200 -3.80 -0.19 14.67
C HIS A 200 -3.57 1.01 15.58
N HIS A 201 -4.59 1.85 15.76
CA HIS A 201 -4.50 3.07 16.58
C HIS A 201 -4.90 2.86 18.03
N ASN A 202 -5.38 1.67 18.41
CA ASN A 202 -5.92 1.37 19.74
C ASN A 202 -7.03 2.37 20.16
N VAL A 203 -7.97 2.62 19.25
CA VAL A 203 -9.12 3.53 19.42
C VAL A 203 -10.41 2.83 18.99
N THR A 204 -11.56 3.43 19.25
CA THR A 204 -12.86 2.96 18.78
C THR A 204 -13.54 4.06 17.97
N TYR A 205 -14.02 3.74 16.77
CA TYR A 205 -14.76 4.69 15.94
C TYR A 205 -16.25 4.51 16.14
N THR A 206 -16.94 5.59 16.49
CA THR A 206 -18.41 5.61 16.55
C THR A 206 -19.01 5.70 15.14
N PRO A 207 -20.27 5.24 14.93
CA PRO A 207 -20.96 5.39 13.64
C PRO A 207 -21.03 6.85 13.17
N GLU A 208 -21.19 7.79 14.13
CA GLU A 208 -21.23 9.22 13.86
C GLU A 208 -19.87 9.73 13.35
N ALA A 209 -18.75 9.21 13.90
CA ALA A 209 -17.42 9.56 13.45
C ALA A 209 -17.18 9.10 12.00
N LEU A 210 -17.57 7.87 11.66
CA LEU A 210 -17.49 7.36 10.27
C LEU A 210 -18.32 8.22 9.31
N THR A 211 -19.54 8.55 9.70
CA THR A 211 -20.42 9.42 8.90
C THR A 211 -19.81 10.81 8.75
N ALA A 212 -19.18 11.36 9.80
CA ALA A 212 -18.51 12.63 9.76
C ALA A 212 -17.30 12.61 8.80
N CYS A 213 -16.49 11.54 8.81
CA CYS A 213 -15.38 11.38 7.87
C CYS A 213 -15.85 11.48 6.42
N VAL A 214 -16.96 10.83 6.06
CA VAL A 214 -17.51 10.89 4.71
C VAL A 214 -18.05 12.29 4.39
N ARG A 215 -18.95 12.82 5.21
CA ARG A 215 -19.62 14.09 4.93
C ARG A 215 -18.69 15.31 4.93
N LEU A 216 -17.73 15.35 5.85
CA LEU A 216 -16.81 16.47 5.94
C LEU A 216 -15.79 16.45 4.80
N THR A 217 -15.29 15.27 4.43
CA THR A 217 -14.37 15.16 3.29
C THR A 217 -15.08 15.45 1.96
N GLU A 218 -16.35 15.06 1.80
CA GLU A 218 -17.13 15.45 0.62
C GLU A 218 -17.26 16.97 0.51
N ARG A 219 -17.57 17.62 1.61
CA ARG A 219 -17.82 19.07 1.64
C ARG A 219 -16.57 19.93 1.48
N TYR A 220 -15.44 19.51 2.07
CA TYR A 220 -14.26 20.36 2.20
C TYR A 220 -13.03 19.90 1.39
N MET A 221 -12.99 18.64 0.95
CA MET A 221 -11.89 18.09 0.16
C MET A 221 -12.34 17.84 -1.27
N THR A 222 -12.11 18.83 -2.14
CA THR A 222 -12.53 18.81 -3.55
C THR A 222 -11.44 18.32 -4.50
N ASP A 223 -10.20 18.25 -4.03
CA ASP A 223 -9.01 17.87 -4.79
C ASP A 223 -8.74 16.36 -4.78
N ARG A 224 -9.49 15.60 -3.96
CA ARG A 224 -9.35 14.14 -3.82
C ARG A 224 -10.68 13.43 -4.01
N ASN A 225 -10.61 12.15 -4.32
CA ASN A 225 -11.77 11.32 -4.64
C ASN A 225 -12.08 10.29 -3.54
N PHE A 226 -13.33 9.87 -3.48
CA PHE A 226 -13.73 8.73 -2.68
C PHE A 226 -13.25 7.40 -3.29
N PRO A 227 -12.92 6.40 -2.45
CA PRO A 227 -13.01 6.38 -0.98
C PRO A 227 -11.79 6.95 -0.26
N ASP A 228 -10.69 7.22 -0.95
CA ASP A 228 -9.37 7.55 -0.40
C ASP A 228 -9.41 8.72 0.62
N LYS A 229 -10.04 9.84 0.25
CA LYS A 229 -10.15 11.02 1.15
C LYS A 229 -10.85 10.72 2.47
N ALA A 230 -11.80 9.79 2.49
CA ALA A 230 -12.52 9.42 3.71
C ALA A 230 -11.71 8.43 4.56
N ILE A 231 -10.95 7.55 3.91
CA ILE A 231 -10.03 6.62 4.58
C ILE A 231 -8.89 7.40 5.23
N ASP A 232 -8.29 8.36 4.53
CA ASP A 232 -7.27 9.25 5.08
C ASP A 232 -7.79 10.02 6.32
N ALA A 233 -9.01 10.54 6.24
CA ALA A 233 -9.62 11.25 7.37
C ALA A 233 -9.87 10.32 8.57
N LEU A 234 -10.22 9.07 8.34
CA LEU A 234 -10.37 8.07 9.40
C LEU A 234 -9.03 7.76 10.08
N ASP A 235 -7.99 7.54 9.27
CA ASP A 235 -6.63 7.25 9.74
C ASP A 235 -6.04 8.41 10.54
N GLU A 236 -6.13 9.62 10.03
CA GLU A 236 -5.69 10.85 10.69
C GLU A 236 -6.41 11.08 12.03
N ALA A 237 -7.74 10.89 12.05
CA ALA A 237 -8.53 11.03 13.27
C ALA A 237 -8.12 10.00 14.34
N GLY A 238 -7.91 8.74 13.94
CA GLY A 238 -7.46 7.69 14.84
C GLY A 238 -6.07 7.95 15.42
N SER A 239 -5.13 8.32 14.55
CA SER A 239 -3.77 8.69 14.94
C SER A 239 -3.77 9.85 15.93
N ARG A 240 -4.55 10.89 15.67
CA ARG A 240 -4.66 12.06 16.56
C ARG A 240 -5.22 11.71 17.94
N VAL A 241 -6.28 10.91 17.99
CA VAL A 241 -6.87 10.46 19.25
C VAL A 241 -5.89 9.58 20.02
N HIS A 242 -5.20 8.67 19.34
CA HIS A 242 -4.16 7.83 19.94
C HIS A 242 -3.08 8.67 20.63
N ILE A 243 -2.50 9.65 19.90
CA ILE A 243 -1.44 10.53 20.42
C ILE A 243 -1.95 11.38 21.60
N THR A 244 -3.18 11.89 21.51
CA THR A 244 -3.77 12.73 22.58
C THR A 244 -4.07 11.92 23.83
N ASN A 245 -4.37 10.63 23.69
CA ASN A 245 -4.72 9.72 24.79
C ASN A 245 -3.52 8.92 25.34
N ILE A 246 -2.29 9.21 24.91
CA ILE A 246 -1.10 8.67 25.55
C ILE A 246 -0.99 9.34 26.93
N VAL A 247 -1.68 8.78 27.90
CA VAL A 247 -1.49 9.10 29.31
C VAL A 247 -0.22 8.38 29.73
N VAL A 248 0.85 9.13 29.95
CA VAL A 248 2.05 8.59 30.59
C VAL A 248 1.62 8.09 31.96
N PRO A 249 1.83 6.80 32.30
CA PRO A 249 1.50 6.31 33.64
C PRO A 249 2.18 7.18 34.71
N LYS A 250 1.43 7.57 35.73
CA LYS A 250 1.97 8.40 36.82
C LYS A 250 3.23 7.84 37.46
N GLU A 251 3.40 6.54 37.39
CA GLU A 251 4.60 5.81 37.81
C GLU A 251 5.84 6.16 37.00
N ILE A 252 5.65 6.38 35.68
CA ILE A 252 6.75 6.78 34.79
C ILE A 252 7.09 8.26 35.04
N GLU A 253 6.09 9.14 35.16
CA GLU A 253 6.32 10.54 35.46
C GLU A 253 7.07 10.70 36.80
N ALA A 254 6.68 9.94 37.85
CA ALA A 254 7.35 9.96 39.13
C ALA A 254 8.81 9.45 39.05
N LEU A 255 9.07 8.43 38.24
CA LEU A 255 10.43 7.95 38.03
C LEU A 255 11.30 8.93 37.24
N GLU A 256 10.74 9.63 36.27
CA GLU A 256 11.43 10.68 35.50
C GLU A 256 11.77 11.87 36.40
N GLU A 257 10.85 12.29 37.27
CA GLU A 257 11.07 13.35 38.28
C GLU A 257 12.18 12.95 39.28
N GLU A 258 12.16 11.71 39.80
CA GLU A 258 13.20 11.19 40.69
C GLU A 258 14.57 11.09 40.00
N ILE A 259 14.64 10.75 38.74
CA ILE A 259 15.87 10.76 37.94
C ILE A 259 16.43 12.18 37.81
N GLU A 260 15.58 13.17 37.56
CA GLU A 260 15.98 14.55 37.38
C GLU A 260 16.52 15.15 38.70
N GLU A 261 15.83 14.90 39.84
CA GLU A 261 16.27 15.29 41.16
C GLU A 261 17.60 14.63 41.57
N THR A 262 17.75 13.34 41.28
CA THR A 262 18.97 12.59 41.58
C THR A 262 20.15 13.09 40.72
N SER A 263 19.90 13.41 39.45
CA SER A 263 20.90 14.01 38.55
C SER A 263 21.33 15.41 39.03
N ALA A 264 20.39 16.25 39.47
CA ALA A 264 20.70 17.56 40.03
C ALA A 264 21.52 17.46 41.32
N SER A 265 21.18 16.49 42.20
CA SER A 265 21.91 16.23 43.44
C SER A 265 23.33 15.72 43.17
N LYS A 266 23.49 14.85 42.18
CA LYS A 266 24.80 14.40 41.70
C LYS A 266 25.68 15.57 41.25
N PHE A 267 25.10 16.51 40.48
CA PHE A 267 25.82 17.67 40.00
C PHE A 267 26.26 18.59 41.12
N LYS A 268 25.40 18.85 42.14
CA LYS A 268 25.74 19.62 43.34
C LYS A 268 26.88 18.97 44.13
N ALA A 269 26.78 17.67 44.43
CA ALA A 269 27.82 16.94 45.15
C ALA A 269 29.17 16.97 44.38
N ALA A 270 29.17 16.94 43.09
CA ALA A 270 30.37 17.07 42.29
C ALA A 270 30.97 18.47 42.34
N GLN A 271 30.15 19.54 42.38
CA GLN A 271 30.61 20.92 42.58
C GLN A 271 31.21 21.16 43.98
N GLU A 272 30.67 20.50 44.97
CA GLU A 272 31.15 20.57 46.38
C GLU A 272 32.37 19.65 46.62
N GLN A 273 32.87 18.99 45.58
CA GLN A 273 34.00 18.03 45.58
C GLN A 273 33.77 16.81 46.51
N ASP A 274 32.52 16.52 46.86
CA ASP A 274 32.14 15.30 47.62
C ASP A 274 31.92 14.14 46.65
N PHE A 275 33.04 13.53 46.22
CA PHE A 275 33.04 12.48 45.20
C PHE A 275 32.36 11.17 45.69
N GLU A 276 32.31 10.94 47.00
CA GLU A 276 31.67 9.75 47.57
C GLU A 276 30.15 9.84 47.41
N LYS A 277 29.55 10.98 47.77
CA LYS A 277 28.13 11.22 47.52
C LYS A 277 27.76 11.31 46.07
N ALA A 278 28.62 11.92 45.23
CA ALA A 278 28.40 11.98 43.79
C ALA A 278 28.37 10.56 43.14
N ALA A 279 29.22 9.63 43.64
CA ALA A 279 29.21 8.24 43.23
C ALA A 279 27.90 7.52 43.61
N GLY A 280 27.43 7.74 44.85
CA GLY A 280 26.15 7.17 45.31
C GLY A 280 24.96 7.65 44.48
N TYR A 281 24.90 8.94 44.16
CA TYR A 281 23.84 9.49 43.28
C TYR A 281 23.92 8.95 41.84
N ARG A 282 25.11 8.72 41.31
CA ARG A 282 25.28 8.11 40.03
C ARG A 282 24.72 6.68 39.98
N ASP A 283 25.03 5.88 41.00
CA ASP A 283 24.56 4.52 41.08
C ASP A 283 23.01 4.46 41.26
N ARG A 284 22.46 5.39 42.00
CA ARG A 284 21.00 5.55 42.14
C ARG A 284 20.34 5.95 40.81
N GLU A 285 20.89 6.94 40.14
CA GLU A 285 20.41 7.36 38.79
C GLU A 285 20.40 6.17 37.79
N GLN A 286 21.45 5.34 37.82
CA GLN A 286 21.55 4.15 36.96
C GLN A 286 20.48 3.11 37.29
N GLN A 287 20.18 2.90 38.55
CA GLN A 287 19.11 2.02 39.02
C GLN A 287 17.73 2.51 38.57
N LEU A 288 17.45 3.80 38.72
CA LEU A 288 16.20 4.41 38.28
C LEU A 288 16.03 4.32 36.76
N ARG A 289 17.07 4.60 35.99
CA ARG A 289 17.06 4.46 34.52
C ARG A 289 16.82 3.00 34.09
N ASN A 290 17.40 2.04 34.78
CA ASN A 290 17.13 0.64 34.52
C ASN A 290 15.67 0.28 34.85
N CYS A 291 15.14 0.79 35.98
CA CYS A 291 13.74 0.61 36.33
C CYS A 291 12.80 1.19 35.24
N LEU A 292 13.08 2.39 34.76
CA LEU A 292 12.33 3.04 33.69
C LEU A 292 12.33 2.21 32.40
N LEU A 293 13.48 1.61 32.04
CA LEU A 293 13.61 0.73 30.88
C LEU A 293 12.75 -0.54 30.98
N TYR A 294 12.58 -1.09 32.20
CA TYR A 294 11.74 -2.26 32.43
C TYR A 294 10.25 -1.91 32.57
N THR A 295 9.93 -0.71 33.01
CA THR A 295 8.54 -0.24 33.20
C THR A 295 7.98 0.35 31.90
N SER A 296 8.85 0.88 31.01
CA SER A 296 8.45 1.35 29.69
C SER A 296 8.12 0.15 28.79
N PRO A 297 6.91 0.06 28.19
CA PRO A 297 6.56 -1.05 27.32
C PRO A 297 7.55 -1.12 26.17
N SER A 298 8.17 -2.30 26.01
CA SER A 298 9.11 -2.55 24.93
C SER A 298 8.48 -2.26 23.55
N PRO A 299 9.23 -1.76 22.57
CA PRO A 299 8.75 -1.65 21.19
C PRO A 299 8.18 -2.96 20.63
N ARG A 300 8.57 -4.12 21.20
CA ARG A 300 8.04 -5.45 20.84
C ARG A 300 6.67 -5.76 21.48
N ASP A 301 6.32 -5.15 22.59
CA ASP A 301 5.03 -5.34 23.25
C ASP A 301 3.93 -4.47 22.64
N ARG A 302 4.30 -3.49 21.80
CA ARG A 302 3.38 -2.70 20.98
C ARG A 302 2.97 -3.41 19.67
N GLN A 303 3.53 -4.60 19.40
CA GLN A 303 3.22 -5.41 18.19
C GLN A 303 2.40 -6.67 18.50
N LYS A 304 1.86 -6.79 19.71
CA LYS A 304 0.87 -7.80 20.05
C LYS A 304 -0.46 -7.09 20.25
#